data_a9ce2a10bad919de1a96eb06b15f866d
#
_entry.id   a9ce2a10bad919de1a96eb06b15f866d
#
_cell.length_a   1.000
_cell.length_b   1.000
_cell.length_c   1.000
_cell.angle_alpha   90.00
_cell.angle_beta   90.00
_cell.angle_gamma   90.00
#
_symmetry.space_group_name_H-M   'P 1'
#
loop_
_entity.id
_entity.type
_entity.pdbx_description
1 polymer ?
#
loop_
_entity_poly.entity_id
_entity_poly.type
_entity_poly.pdbx_seq_one_letter_code
_entity_poly.pdbx_strand_id
1 'polypeptide(L)'
;MNDNVTIVVPRRGINDEGKGKKHALYRLISAAETEYVWMQDDDIVLHSLEDALTGYSLKAPQNAMGIFGDPAKFKGADLLILPLRMESESEHPSLLERLQMAEYAAIQQLTIETAKQGHAVMCSGANLIAKRDRWLESYPDLHPEIPSGDDMFLLGSFKRRGLKIAVSESEELTAIVRPHTLWSAFWKQRMRWASKAPKYTDKDILCCGAIVLIANVIQVLCPMVLLVKFPIEYHLIKKRDKSVGFGTALLLEVVYPFYMLICLIGGLFRRRW
;
A
#
# COMPACT_ATOMS: atom_id res chain seq x y z
N MET A 1 -0.55 -22.43 21.24
CA MET A 1 0.05 -21.77 20.08
C MET A 1 0.25 -20.32 20.45
N ASN A 2 1.48 -19.82 20.36
CA ASN A 2 1.76 -18.43 20.69
C ASN A 2 1.16 -17.54 19.59
N ASP A 3 0.03 -16.89 19.90
CA ASP A 3 -0.68 -15.99 18.99
C ASP A 3 0.03 -14.62 18.84
N ASN A 4 1.33 -14.58 19.12
CA ASN A 4 2.11 -13.36 19.08
C ASN A 4 2.53 -13.02 17.63
N VAL A 5 2.41 -11.76 17.29
CA VAL A 5 2.87 -11.18 16.02
C VAL A 5 4.19 -10.45 16.30
N THR A 6 5.22 -10.67 15.47
CA THR A 6 6.44 -9.86 15.52
C THR A 6 6.30 -8.67 14.57
N ILE A 7 6.49 -7.46 15.09
CA ILE A 7 6.54 -6.24 14.23
C ILE A 7 7.94 -6.13 13.66
N VAL A 8 8.03 -5.97 12.34
CA VAL A 8 9.29 -5.81 11.61
C VAL A 8 9.32 -4.48 10.88
N VAL A 9 10.31 -3.63 11.23
CA VAL A 9 10.50 -2.31 10.65
C VAL A 9 11.88 -2.26 9.99
N PRO A 10 11.96 -2.35 8.65
CA PRO A 10 13.23 -2.27 7.95
C PRO A 10 13.75 -0.83 7.96
N ARG A 11 14.90 -0.60 8.55
CA ARG A 11 15.56 0.71 8.62
C ARG A 11 16.79 0.75 7.73
N ARG A 12 16.83 1.75 6.84
CA ARG A 12 17.95 1.96 5.94
C ARG A 12 19.23 2.25 6.71
N GLY A 13 20.34 1.60 6.33
CA GLY A 13 21.64 1.78 6.97
C GLY A 13 21.79 1.09 8.33
N ILE A 14 20.75 0.46 8.86
CA ILE A 14 20.78 -0.22 10.16
C ILE A 14 20.70 -1.75 9.97
N ASN A 15 19.67 -2.22 9.30
CA ASN A 15 19.45 -3.67 9.15
C ASN A 15 19.41 -4.15 7.69
N ASP A 16 19.70 -3.27 6.72
CA ASP A 16 19.73 -3.59 5.30
C ASP A 16 21.13 -4.00 4.77
N GLU A 17 22.19 -3.78 5.54
CA GLU A 17 23.59 -4.05 5.16
C GLU A 17 23.96 -3.46 3.78
N GLY A 18 23.33 -2.37 3.37
CA GLY A 18 23.49 -1.77 2.04
C GLY A 18 22.83 -2.56 0.90
N LYS A 19 22.11 -3.65 1.19
CA LYS A 19 21.43 -4.51 0.21
C LYS A 19 19.95 -4.15 -0.02
N GLY A 20 19.44 -3.16 0.74
CA GLY A 20 18.10 -2.61 0.58
C GLY A 20 17.00 -3.28 1.40
N LYS A 21 15.79 -2.69 1.30
CA LYS A 21 14.62 -3.03 2.15
C LYS A 21 14.27 -4.53 2.15
N LYS A 22 14.26 -5.18 1.00
CA LYS A 22 13.88 -6.62 0.90
C LYS A 22 14.83 -7.52 1.67
N HIS A 23 16.12 -7.22 1.63
CA HIS A 23 17.12 -7.96 2.39
C HIS A 23 16.96 -7.72 3.91
N ALA A 24 16.70 -6.48 4.30
CA ALA A 24 16.40 -6.14 5.69
C ALA A 24 15.16 -6.91 6.19
N LEU A 25 14.07 -6.92 5.42
CA LEU A 25 12.87 -7.69 5.73
C LEU A 25 13.19 -9.18 5.86
N TYR A 26 13.94 -9.76 4.92
CA TYR A 26 14.31 -11.17 4.97
C TYR A 26 15.04 -11.53 6.27
N ARG A 27 16.01 -10.73 6.69
CA ARG A 27 16.76 -10.95 7.93
C ARG A 27 15.87 -10.85 9.18
N LEU A 28 15.06 -9.78 9.25
CA LEU A 28 14.17 -9.55 10.40
C LEU A 28 13.11 -10.65 10.51
N ILE A 29 12.52 -11.05 9.39
CA ILE A 29 11.50 -12.10 9.34
C ILE A 29 12.10 -13.48 9.61
N SER A 30 13.31 -13.74 9.11
CA SER A 30 14.02 -15.01 9.42
C SER A 30 14.31 -15.17 10.91
N ALA A 31 14.61 -14.07 11.59
CA ALA A 31 14.89 -14.05 13.02
C ALA A 31 13.62 -14.04 13.90
N ALA A 32 12.44 -13.79 13.32
CA ALA A 32 11.18 -13.80 14.07
C ALA A 32 10.81 -15.23 14.48
N GLU A 33 10.29 -15.42 15.69
CA GLU A 33 9.86 -16.71 16.23
C GLU A 33 8.34 -16.91 16.22
N THR A 34 7.59 -15.90 15.76
CA THR A 34 6.12 -15.89 15.75
C THR A 34 5.56 -16.43 14.42
N GLU A 35 4.32 -16.93 14.45
CA GLU A 35 3.64 -17.42 13.23
C GLU A 35 3.40 -16.30 12.23
N TYR A 36 3.11 -15.08 12.73
CA TYR A 36 2.83 -13.91 11.90
C TYR A 36 3.90 -12.84 12.09
N VAL A 37 4.15 -12.08 11.02
CA VAL A 37 5.00 -10.89 11.01
C VAL A 37 4.19 -9.70 10.51
N TRP A 38 4.30 -8.57 11.21
CA TRP A 38 3.67 -7.30 10.86
C TRP A 38 4.72 -6.35 10.31
N MET A 39 4.70 -6.16 9.01
CA MET A 39 5.63 -5.28 8.29
C MET A 39 5.13 -3.85 8.34
N GLN A 40 6.03 -2.93 8.68
CA GLN A 40 5.78 -1.51 8.74
C GLN A 40 6.96 -0.74 8.15
N ASP A 41 6.71 0.39 7.50
CA ASP A 41 7.77 1.34 7.13
C ASP A 41 8.17 2.18 8.36
N ASP A 42 9.39 2.70 8.37
CA ASP A 42 9.95 3.46 9.50
C ASP A 42 9.43 4.91 9.58
N ASP A 43 8.65 5.34 8.60
CA ASP A 43 8.06 6.68 8.47
C ASP A 43 6.54 6.70 8.69
N ILE A 44 5.94 5.62 9.19
CA ILE A 44 4.51 5.56 9.51
C ILE A 44 4.23 5.86 10.98
N VAL A 45 3.02 6.34 11.27
CA VAL A 45 2.51 6.58 12.61
C VAL A 45 1.30 5.68 12.87
N LEU A 46 1.33 4.95 13.98
CA LEU A 46 0.19 4.17 14.49
C LEU A 46 -0.29 4.80 15.79
N HIS A 47 -1.47 5.40 15.76
CA HIS A 47 -2.03 6.09 16.94
C HIS A 47 -2.23 5.21 18.18
N SER A 48 -2.39 3.90 18.01
CA SER A 48 -2.63 2.96 19.11
C SER A 48 -1.37 2.34 19.72
N LEU A 49 -0.18 2.64 19.16
CA LEU A 49 1.08 2.00 19.54
C LEU A 49 2.21 3.00 19.83
N GLU A 50 1.94 4.30 19.88
CA GLU A 50 2.96 5.33 20.15
C GLU A 50 3.76 5.08 21.45
N ASP A 51 3.13 4.46 22.46
CA ASP A 51 3.79 4.15 23.75
C ASP A 51 4.63 2.86 23.73
N ALA A 52 4.49 2.03 22.70
CA ALA A 52 5.12 0.71 22.64
C ALA A 52 6.37 0.64 21.74
N LEU A 53 6.66 1.68 20.93
CA LEU A 53 7.58 1.58 19.81
C LEU A 53 8.99 2.15 20.05
N THR A 54 9.48 2.23 21.29
CA THR A 54 10.82 2.74 21.60
C THR A 54 11.95 1.69 21.61
N GLY A 55 11.79 0.53 20.98
CA GLY A 55 12.85 -0.50 21.02
C GLY A 55 12.84 -1.50 19.86
N TYR A 56 14.02 -1.96 19.51
CA TYR A 56 14.35 -3.00 18.55
C TYR A 56 13.50 -4.27 18.73
N SER A 57 12.99 -4.84 17.60
CA SER A 57 12.25 -6.11 17.58
C SER A 57 11.15 -6.18 18.65
N LEU A 58 10.05 -5.53 18.40
CA LEU A 58 8.93 -5.50 19.34
C LEU A 58 8.07 -6.74 19.14
N LYS A 59 7.98 -7.55 20.20
CA LYS A 59 6.82 -8.45 20.34
C LYS A 59 5.61 -7.52 20.47
N ALA A 60 4.65 -7.64 19.56
CA ALA A 60 3.39 -6.92 19.67
C ALA A 60 2.82 -7.14 21.07
N PRO A 61 2.15 -6.13 21.67
CA PRO A 61 1.53 -6.30 22.98
C PRO A 61 0.64 -7.53 22.98
N GLN A 62 0.57 -8.26 24.10
CA GLN A 62 -0.21 -9.49 24.24
C GLN A 62 -1.68 -9.35 23.82
N ASN A 63 -2.17 -8.12 23.73
CA ASN A 63 -3.52 -7.76 23.29
C ASN A 63 -3.60 -7.41 21.79
N ALA A 64 -2.51 -7.47 21.00
CA ALA A 64 -2.56 -7.09 19.58
C ALA A 64 -3.59 -7.92 18.81
N MET A 65 -3.79 -9.19 19.16
CA MET A 65 -4.82 -10.03 18.56
C MET A 65 -6.24 -9.56 18.92
N GLY A 66 -6.46 -8.93 20.07
CA GLY A 66 -7.73 -8.28 20.44
C GLY A 66 -8.00 -7.00 19.63
N ILE A 67 -6.94 -6.31 19.18
CA ILE A 67 -7.02 -5.10 18.35
C ILE A 67 -7.44 -5.45 16.91
N PHE A 68 -7.19 -6.67 16.44
CA PHE A 68 -7.54 -7.09 15.06
C PHE A 68 -9.05 -7.19 14.78
N GLY A 69 -9.90 -6.78 15.71
CA GLY A 69 -11.34 -6.96 15.59
C GLY A 69 -11.71 -8.44 15.74
N ASP A 70 -12.76 -8.91 15.05
CA ASP A 70 -13.16 -10.31 15.15
C ASP A 70 -12.02 -11.22 14.64
N PRO A 71 -11.26 -11.91 15.55
CA PRO A 71 -10.17 -12.80 15.13
C PRO A 71 -10.65 -13.92 14.20
N ALA A 72 -11.95 -14.22 14.20
CA ALA A 72 -12.54 -15.24 13.34
C ALA A 72 -12.48 -14.83 11.87
N LYS A 73 -12.52 -13.53 11.55
CA LYS A 73 -12.40 -13.04 10.15
C LYS A 73 -11.01 -13.22 9.57
N PHE A 74 -9.98 -13.21 10.41
CA PHE A 74 -8.57 -13.27 9.96
C PHE A 74 -7.90 -14.60 10.27
N LYS A 75 -8.56 -15.44 11.11
CA LYS A 75 -8.03 -16.76 11.47
C LYS A 75 -7.85 -17.61 10.21
N GLY A 76 -6.59 -17.91 9.90
CA GLY A 76 -6.21 -18.68 8.72
C GLY A 76 -5.94 -17.84 7.44
N ALA A 77 -5.90 -16.50 7.51
CA ALA A 77 -5.35 -15.70 6.40
C ALA A 77 -3.83 -15.86 6.37
N ASP A 78 -3.28 -15.98 5.17
CA ASP A 78 -1.84 -16.03 4.96
C ASP A 78 -1.27 -14.61 4.78
N LEU A 79 -2.06 -13.69 4.22
CA LEU A 79 -1.77 -12.26 4.08
C LEU A 79 -2.97 -11.44 4.55
N LEU A 80 -2.73 -10.44 5.41
CA LEU A 80 -3.73 -9.50 5.86
C LEU A 80 -3.31 -8.08 5.46
N ILE A 81 -4.09 -7.47 4.58
CA ILE A 81 -3.91 -6.09 4.15
C ILE A 81 -4.55 -5.18 5.20
N LEU A 82 -3.75 -4.29 5.78
CA LEU A 82 -4.20 -3.33 6.78
C LEU A 82 -4.43 -1.96 6.16
N PRO A 83 -5.36 -1.17 6.74
CA PRO A 83 -5.71 0.13 6.18
C PRO A 83 -4.60 1.15 6.40
N LEU A 84 -4.52 2.07 5.45
CA LEU A 84 -3.64 3.24 5.50
C LEU A 84 -4.48 4.51 5.27
N ARG A 85 -4.05 5.60 5.88
CA ARG A 85 -4.58 6.94 5.64
C ARG A 85 -3.42 7.90 5.39
N MET A 86 -3.61 8.82 4.46
CA MET A 86 -2.62 9.86 4.22
C MET A 86 -3.08 11.16 4.88
N GLU A 87 -2.26 11.69 5.78
CA GLU A 87 -2.55 12.90 6.54
C GLU A 87 -1.37 13.87 6.49
N SER A 88 -1.63 15.14 6.26
CA SER A 88 -0.63 16.20 6.38
C SER A 88 -0.40 16.56 7.85
N GLU A 89 0.83 16.96 8.19
CA GLU A 89 1.15 17.56 9.48
C GLU A 89 0.73 19.02 9.56
N SER A 90 0.46 19.64 8.41
CA SER A 90 0.06 21.04 8.34
C SER A 90 -1.45 21.19 8.54
N GLU A 91 -1.87 22.15 9.38
CA GLU A 91 -3.27 22.57 9.49
C GLU A 91 -3.82 23.13 8.16
N HIS A 92 -2.95 23.63 7.30
CA HIS A 92 -3.27 24.16 5.97
C HIS A 92 -2.47 23.42 4.88
N PRO A 93 -2.87 22.17 4.51
CA PRO A 93 -2.17 21.39 3.51
C PRO A 93 -2.09 22.11 2.17
N SER A 94 -0.94 22.10 1.53
CA SER A 94 -0.73 22.62 0.18
C SER A 94 -1.63 21.89 -0.83
N LEU A 95 -1.79 22.46 -2.02
CA LEU A 95 -2.55 21.81 -3.09
C LEU A 95 -1.97 20.41 -3.43
N LEU A 96 -0.63 20.29 -3.48
CA LEU A 96 0.04 19.03 -3.73
C LEU A 96 -0.30 17.96 -2.68
N GLU A 97 -0.28 18.32 -1.41
CA GLU A 97 -0.63 17.41 -0.32
C GLU A 97 -2.10 16.98 -0.41
N ARG A 98 -3.01 17.93 -0.61
CA ARG A 98 -4.46 17.64 -0.75
C ARG A 98 -4.76 16.71 -1.94
N LEU A 99 -4.09 16.89 -3.07
CA LEU A 99 -4.25 16.01 -4.23
C LEU A 99 -3.74 14.59 -3.93
N GLN A 100 -2.59 14.46 -3.23
CA GLN A 100 -2.07 13.16 -2.81
C GLN A 100 -3.01 12.46 -1.82
N MET A 101 -3.55 13.21 -0.84
CA MET A 101 -4.51 12.66 0.13
C MET A 101 -5.78 12.13 -0.57
N ALA A 102 -6.31 12.88 -1.54
CA ALA A 102 -7.48 12.46 -2.32
C ALA A 102 -7.19 11.22 -3.18
N GLU A 103 -6.07 11.21 -3.90
CA GLU A 103 -5.61 10.05 -4.69
C GLU A 103 -5.43 8.82 -3.78
N TYR A 104 -4.77 9.01 -2.65
CA TYR A 104 -4.50 7.91 -1.73
C TYR A 104 -5.77 7.32 -1.13
N ALA A 105 -6.75 8.16 -0.80
CA ALA A 105 -8.06 7.71 -0.33
C ALA A 105 -8.78 6.83 -1.38
N ALA A 106 -8.76 7.23 -2.66
CA ALA A 106 -9.32 6.44 -3.75
C ALA A 106 -8.60 5.09 -3.90
N ILE A 107 -7.27 5.09 -3.89
CA ILE A 107 -6.44 3.88 -3.99
C ILE A 107 -6.72 2.94 -2.82
N GLN A 108 -6.78 3.44 -1.59
CA GLN A 108 -7.04 2.62 -0.41
C GLN A 108 -8.45 2.01 -0.44
N GLN A 109 -9.46 2.77 -0.86
CA GLN A 109 -10.81 2.22 -0.97
C GLN A 109 -10.90 1.15 -2.06
N LEU A 110 -10.26 1.36 -3.21
CA LEU A 110 -10.17 0.34 -4.27
C LEU A 110 -9.47 -0.92 -3.76
N THR A 111 -8.37 -0.79 -3.03
CA THR A 111 -7.64 -1.89 -2.39
C THR A 111 -8.56 -2.73 -1.51
N ILE A 112 -9.33 -2.06 -0.64
CA ILE A 112 -10.26 -2.72 0.29
C ILE A 112 -11.37 -3.44 -0.47
N GLU A 113 -12.03 -2.78 -1.42
CA GLU A 113 -13.17 -3.36 -2.14
C GLU A 113 -12.76 -4.57 -2.99
N THR A 114 -11.64 -4.48 -3.71
CA THR A 114 -11.15 -5.59 -4.52
C THR A 114 -10.69 -6.77 -3.67
N ALA A 115 -10.02 -6.52 -2.54
CA ALA A 115 -9.60 -7.57 -1.63
C ALA A 115 -10.78 -8.28 -0.96
N LYS A 116 -11.85 -7.56 -0.57
CA LYS A 116 -13.09 -8.15 -0.04
C LYS A 116 -13.76 -9.10 -1.03
N GLN A 117 -13.67 -8.81 -2.32
CA GLN A 117 -14.23 -9.63 -3.39
C GLN A 117 -13.31 -10.81 -3.78
N GLY A 118 -12.17 -10.99 -3.13
CA GLY A 118 -11.20 -12.03 -3.46
C GLY A 118 -10.26 -11.69 -4.64
N HIS A 119 -10.36 -10.48 -5.16
CA HIS A 119 -9.59 -9.97 -6.30
C HIS A 119 -8.60 -8.87 -5.87
N ALA A 120 -7.85 -9.09 -4.79
CA ALA A 120 -6.88 -8.11 -4.31
C ALA A 120 -5.94 -7.65 -5.42
N VAL A 121 -5.94 -6.34 -5.71
CA VAL A 121 -5.12 -5.73 -6.79
C VAL A 121 -3.96 -4.92 -6.25
N MET A 122 -3.97 -4.60 -4.95
CA MET A 122 -2.95 -3.78 -4.34
C MET A 122 -2.78 -4.13 -2.85
N CYS A 123 -1.60 -3.89 -2.31
CA CYS A 123 -1.31 -3.81 -0.88
C CYS A 123 -0.13 -2.86 -0.67
N SER A 124 0.19 -2.55 0.57
CA SER A 124 1.32 -1.69 0.90
C SER A 124 2.15 -2.30 2.00
N GLY A 125 3.46 -2.38 1.78
CA GLY A 125 4.42 -2.84 2.77
C GLY A 125 4.58 -1.91 3.98
N ALA A 126 3.91 -0.75 3.97
CA ALA A 126 3.87 0.16 5.11
C ALA A 126 2.95 -0.35 6.24
N ASN A 127 1.97 -1.22 5.94
CA ASN A 127 1.08 -1.77 6.94
C ASN A 127 0.49 -3.11 6.46
N LEU A 128 1.21 -4.20 6.68
CA LEU A 128 0.90 -5.49 6.10
C LEU A 128 1.29 -6.63 7.05
N ILE A 129 0.38 -7.57 7.30
CA ILE A 129 0.69 -8.77 8.08
C ILE A 129 0.75 -9.98 7.16
N ALA A 130 1.73 -10.84 7.37
CA ALA A 130 1.85 -12.10 6.64
C ALA A 130 2.23 -13.26 7.58
N LYS A 131 1.82 -14.47 7.22
CA LYS A 131 2.42 -15.67 7.82
C LYS A 131 3.91 -15.71 7.49
N ARG A 132 4.72 -15.82 8.53
CA ARG A 132 6.17 -15.82 8.47
C ARG A 132 6.72 -16.80 7.42
N ASP A 133 6.31 -18.05 7.53
CA ASP A 133 6.85 -19.11 6.65
C ASP A 133 6.44 -18.87 5.19
N ARG A 134 5.19 -18.43 4.94
CA ARG A 134 4.71 -18.09 3.59
C ARG A 134 5.44 -16.90 2.99
N TRP A 135 5.79 -15.93 3.82
CA TRP A 135 6.62 -14.81 3.38
C TRP A 135 8.02 -15.26 2.97
N LEU A 136 8.67 -16.09 3.82
CA LEU A 136 10.02 -16.62 3.54
C LEU A 136 10.06 -17.47 2.27
N GLU A 137 9.05 -18.34 2.09
CA GLU A 137 8.89 -19.14 0.86
C GLU A 137 8.72 -18.25 -0.40
N SER A 138 8.15 -17.04 -0.24
CA SER A 138 7.91 -16.10 -1.34
C SER A 138 9.11 -15.21 -1.64
N TYR A 139 10.14 -15.18 -0.81
CA TYR A 139 11.28 -14.28 -0.96
C TYR A 139 11.94 -14.30 -2.36
N PRO A 140 12.15 -15.46 -3.00
CA PRO A 140 12.69 -15.50 -4.37
C PRO A 140 11.81 -14.77 -5.39
N ASP A 141 10.48 -14.79 -5.19
CA ASP A 141 9.51 -14.15 -6.06
C ASP A 141 9.44 -12.62 -5.88
N LEU A 142 10.05 -12.09 -4.81
CA LEU A 142 10.04 -10.65 -4.51
C LEU A 142 11.00 -9.84 -5.38
N HIS A 143 11.73 -10.49 -6.29
CA HIS A 143 12.74 -9.83 -7.10
C HIS A 143 13.76 -9.06 -6.24
N PRO A 144 14.63 -9.78 -5.47
CA PRO A 144 15.56 -9.11 -4.54
C PRO A 144 16.52 -8.14 -5.23
N GLU A 145 16.76 -8.32 -6.53
CA GLU A 145 17.57 -7.42 -7.37
C GLU A 145 16.90 -6.06 -7.65
N ILE A 146 15.60 -5.93 -7.39
CA ILE A 146 14.86 -4.66 -7.56
C ILE A 146 14.68 -4.00 -6.19
N PRO A 147 15.12 -2.76 -5.98
CA PRO A 147 15.15 -2.13 -4.64
C PRO A 147 13.80 -1.84 -4.00
N SER A 148 12.67 -2.08 -4.69
CA SER A 148 11.33 -1.75 -4.17
C SER A 148 10.24 -2.66 -4.76
N GLY A 149 8.98 -2.53 -4.29
CA GLY A 149 7.85 -3.34 -4.74
C GLY A 149 7.76 -4.70 -4.03
N ASP A 150 8.37 -4.81 -2.88
CA ASP A 150 8.26 -5.93 -1.97
C ASP A 150 6.81 -6.34 -1.71
N ASP A 151 5.94 -5.35 -1.53
CA ASP A 151 4.51 -5.49 -1.31
C ASP A 151 3.77 -6.11 -2.50
N MET A 152 3.87 -5.50 -3.66
CA MET A 152 3.13 -5.94 -4.86
C MET A 152 3.64 -7.28 -5.41
N PHE A 153 4.95 -7.54 -5.31
CA PHE A 153 5.50 -8.85 -5.69
C PHE A 153 5.09 -9.93 -4.69
N LEU A 154 5.03 -9.60 -3.39
CA LEU A 154 4.51 -10.49 -2.36
C LEU A 154 3.04 -10.85 -2.63
N LEU A 155 2.19 -9.84 -2.89
CA LEU A 155 0.80 -10.05 -3.25
C LEU A 155 0.66 -11.00 -4.46
N GLY A 156 1.43 -10.74 -5.53
CA GLY A 156 1.44 -11.59 -6.72
C GLY A 156 1.90 -13.02 -6.44
N SER A 157 2.92 -13.21 -5.58
CA SER A 157 3.38 -14.54 -5.16
C SER A 157 2.31 -15.28 -4.37
N PHE A 158 1.67 -14.63 -3.41
CA PHE A 158 0.61 -15.24 -2.59
C PHE A 158 -0.59 -15.64 -3.44
N LYS A 159 -1.01 -14.80 -4.39
CA LYS A 159 -2.10 -15.13 -5.34
C LYS A 159 -1.76 -16.32 -6.24
N ARG A 160 -0.55 -16.36 -6.81
CA ARG A 160 -0.11 -17.52 -7.63
C ARG A 160 -0.10 -18.83 -6.87
N ARG A 161 0.18 -18.78 -5.55
CA ARG A 161 0.20 -19.95 -4.66
C ARG A 161 -1.19 -20.31 -4.12
N GLY A 162 -2.24 -19.55 -4.45
CA GLY A 162 -3.60 -19.78 -3.94
C GLY A 162 -3.73 -19.54 -2.44
N LEU A 163 -2.86 -18.73 -1.84
CA LEU A 163 -2.86 -18.42 -0.43
C LEU A 163 -4.02 -17.48 -0.08
N LYS A 164 -4.52 -17.58 1.15
CA LYS A 164 -5.67 -16.81 1.61
C LYS A 164 -5.27 -15.37 1.93
N ILE A 165 -5.83 -14.42 1.19
CA ILE A 165 -5.65 -12.97 1.38
C ILE A 165 -6.91 -12.40 2.01
N ALA A 166 -6.75 -11.61 3.06
CA ALA A 166 -7.82 -10.90 3.75
C ALA A 166 -7.48 -9.40 3.85
N VAL A 167 -8.47 -8.58 4.16
CA VAL A 167 -8.32 -7.14 4.38
C VAL A 167 -9.04 -6.73 5.65
N SER A 168 -8.45 -5.81 6.41
CA SER A 168 -9.07 -5.15 7.55
C SER A 168 -9.53 -3.74 7.19
N GLU A 169 -10.59 -3.28 7.85
CA GLU A 169 -11.07 -1.89 7.80
C GLU A 169 -11.02 -1.23 9.18
N SER A 170 -10.37 -1.89 10.16
CA SER A 170 -10.29 -1.38 11.53
C SER A 170 -9.56 -0.04 11.57
N GLU A 171 -10.21 0.98 12.14
CA GLU A 171 -9.58 2.29 12.35
C GLU A 171 -8.40 2.20 13.32
N GLU A 172 -8.45 1.30 14.31
CA GLU A 172 -7.37 1.08 15.29
C GLU A 172 -6.09 0.55 14.64
N LEU A 173 -6.21 -0.14 13.50
CA LEU A 173 -5.10 -0.67 12.71
C LEU A 173 -4.71 0.23 11.54
N THR A 174 -5.35 1.40 11.41
CA THR A 174 -5.03 2.34 10.35
C THR A 174 -3.70 3.04 10.66
N ALA A 175 -2.71 2.83 9.79
CA ALA A 175 -1.45 3.54 9.87
C ALA A 175 -1.50 4.82 9.03
N ILE A 176 -0.86 5.86 9.56
CA ILE A 176 -0.80 7.17 8.91
C ILE A 176 0.49 7.28 8.10
N VAL A 177 0.35 7.66 6.83
CA VAL A 177 1.46 8.01 5.94
C VAL A 177 1.43 9.51 5.63
N ARG A 178 2.60 10.10 5.38
CA ARG A 178 2.70 11.54 5.13
C ARG A 178 2.77 11.82 3.62
N PRO A 179 2.06 12.85 3.11
CA PRO A 179 2.21 13.28 1.72
C PRO A 179 3.56 13.97 1.51
N HIS A 180 4.07 13.90 0.30
CA HIS A 180 5.24 14.69 -0.07
C HIS A 180 4.89 16.17 -0.18
N THR A 181 5.72 17.02 0.41
CA THR A 181 5.60 18.49 0.33
C THR A 181 6.26 19.04 -0.95
N LEU A 182 7.21 18.30 -1.53
CA LEU A 182 7.95 18.71 -2.72
C LEU A 182 7.51 17.94 -3.97
N TRP A 183 7.25 18.65 -5.06
CA TRP A 183 6.93 18.06 -6.36
C TRP A 183 7.99 17.06 -6.86
N SER A 184 9.27 17.35 -6.62
CA SER A 184 10.36 16.46 -7.03
C SER A 184 10.32 15.11 -6.32
N ALA A 185 9.99 15.08 -5.03
CA ALA A 185 9.85 13.85 -4.25
C ALA A 185 8.61 13.06 -4.70
N PHE A 186 7.49 13.75 -4.90
CA PHE A 186 6.27 13.18 -5.44
C PHE A 186 6.51 12.48 -6.79
N TRP A 187 7.10 13.17 -7.77
CA TRP A 187 7.38 12.60 -9.08
C TRP A 187 8.33 11.40 -9.01
N LYS A 188 9.39 11.49 -8.17
CA LYS A 188 10.31 10.37 -7.96
C LYS A 188 9.58 9.13 -7.44
N GLN A 189 8.67 9.29 -6.50
CA GLN A 189 7.89 8.18 -5.94
C GLN A 189 6.96 7.56 -6.99
N ARG A 190 6.19 8.37 -7.72
CA ARG A 190 5.22 7.90 -8.73
C ARG A 190 5.89 7.19 -9.89
N MET A 191 6.99 7.75 -10.43
CA MET A 191 7.77 7.09 -11.47
C MET A 191 8.39 5.78 -10.98
N ARG A 192 8.82 5.72 -9.70
CA ARG A 192 9.30 4.48 -9.09
C ARG A 192 8.19 3.42 -8.99
N TRP A 193 6.97 3.81 -8.72
CA TRP A 193 5.84 2.87 -8.73
C TRP A 193 5.53 2.38 -10.15
N ALA A 194 5.39 3.28 -11.08
CA ALA A 194 5.05 2.97 -12.46
C ALA A 194 6.10 2.08 -13.15
N SER A 195 7.38 2.25 -12.85
CA SER A 195 8.47 1.48 -13.47
C SER A 195 8.44 -0.03 -13.17
N LYS A 196 7.63 -0.47 -12.21
CA LYS A 196 7.45 -1.90 -11.88
C LYS A 196 6.28 -2.55 -12.62
N ALA A 197 5.37 -1.75 -13.18
CA ALA A 197 4.18 -2.25 -13.87
C ALA A 197 4.48 -3.34 -14.92
N PRO A 198 5.55 -3.27 -15.73
CA PRO A 198 5.87 -4.31 -16.70
C PRO A 198 6.26 -5.66 -16.09
N LYS A 199 6.52 -5.71 -14.79
CA LYS A 199 6.92 -6.95 -14.08
C LYS A 199 5.77 -7.63 -13.36
N TYR A 200 4.61 -7.01 -13.32
CA TYR A 200 3.42 -7.63 -12.74
C TYR A 200 2.83 -8.65 -13.70
N THR A 201 2.52 -9.83 -13.17
CA THR A 201 1.99 -10.97 -13.94
C THR A 201 0.61 -11.41 -13.47
N ASP A 202 0.12 -10.86 -12.35
CA ASP A 202 -1.19 -11.21 -11.81
C ASP A 202 -2.30 -10.62 -12.67
N LYS A 203 -3.30 -11.46 -13.01
CA LYS A 203 -4.38 -11.10 -13.93
C LYS A 203 -5.29 -9.98 -13.38
N ASP A 204 -5.59 -9.99 -12.07
CA ASP A 204 -6.45 -8.98 -11.47
C ASP A 204 -5.76 -7.62 -11.46
N ILE A 205 -4.45 -7.60 -11.13
CA ILE A 205 -3.62 -6.39 -11.14
C ILE A 205 -3.56 -5.82 -12.57
N LEU A 206 -3.29 -6.66 -13.56
CA LEU A 206 -3.21 -6.23 -14.96
C LEU A 206 -4.56 -5.76 -15.49
N CYS A 207 -5.65 -6.48 -15.18
CA CYS A 207 -7.01 -6.12 -15.59
C CYS A 207 -7.42 -4.79 -14.97
N CYS A 208 -7.22 -4.61 -13.66
CA CYS A 208 -7.51 -3.36 -12.97
C CYS A 208 -6.70 -2.19 -13.56
N GLY A 209 -5.39 -2.37 -13.76
CA GLY A 209 -4.54 -1.37 -14.40
C GLY A 209 -5.00 -1.00 -15.81
N ALA A 210 -5.40 -1.99 -16.62
CA ALA A 210 -5.94 -1.77 -17.96
C ALA A 210 -7.26 -0.99 -17.92
N ILE A 211 -8.19 -1.34 -17.03
CA ILE A 211 -9.46 -0.62 -16.86
C ILE A 211 -9.21 0.85 -16.50
N VAL A 212 -8.34 1.09 -15.53
CA VAL A 212 -7.98 2.47 -15.12
C VAL A 212 -7.35 3.23 -16.28
N LEU A 213 -6.42 2.62 -17.02
CA LEU A 213 -5.77 3.26 -18.18
C LEU A 213 -6.81 3.59 -19.27
N ILE A 214 -7.63 2.63 -19.66
CA ILE A 214 -8.64 2.80 -20.71
C ILE A 214 -9.64 3.89 -20.31
N ALA A 215 -10.15 3.86 -19.08
CA ALA A 215 -11.09 4.87 -18.58
C ALA A 215 -10.51 6.29 -18.66
N ASN A 216 -9.24 6.45 -18.31
CA ASN A 216 -8.56 7.75 -18.36
C ASN A 216 -8.25 8.18 -19.80
N VAL A 217 -7.91 7.26 -20.71
CA VAL A 217 -7.75 7.58 -22.13
C VAL A 217 -9.10 7.99 -22.75
N ILE A 218 -10.17 7.27 -22.45
CA ILE A 218 -11.52 7.64 -22.93
C ILE A 218 -11.92 9.01 -22.38
N GLN A 219 -11.62 9.33 -21.12
CA GLN A 219 -11.91 10.64 -20.53
C GLN A 219 -11.21 11.79 -21.28
N VAL A 220 -9.98 11.60 -21.74
CA VAL A 220 -9.26 12.60 -22.56
C VAL A 220 -9.92 12.78 -23.92
N LEU A 221 -10.35 11.69 -24.55
CA LEU A 221 -10.98 11.70 -25.88
C LEU A 221 -12.44 12.17 -25.83
N CYS A 222 -13.15 11.86 -24.75
CA CYS A 222 -14.54 12.17 -24.52
C CYS A 222 -14.76 12.69 -23.10
N PRO A 223 -14.58 14.01 -22.84
CA PRO A 223 -14.70 14.59 -21.50
C PRO A 223 -16.04 14.37 -20.81
N MET A 224 -17.11 14.05 -21.56
CA MET A 224 -18.42 13.70 -21.00
C MET A 224 -18.39 12.48 -20.08
N VAL A 225 -17.40 11.59 -20.24
CA VAL A 225 -17.19 10.44 -19.34
C VAL A 225 -16.94 10.90 -17.90
N LEU A 226 -16.42 12.10 -17.69
CA LEU A 226 -16.24 12.71 -16.37
C LEU A 226 -17.56 12.78 -15.57
N LEU A 227 -18.69 12.98 -16.25
CA LEU A 227 -20.01 13.04 -15.58
C LEU A 227 -20.40 11.70 -14.91
N VAL A 228 -19.86 10.59 -15.38
CA VAL A 228 -20.12 9.24 -14.82
C VAL A 228 -18.97 8.83 -13.89
N LYS A 229 -17.73 9.02 -14.33
CA LYS A 229 -16.54 8.55 -13.62
C LYS A 229 -16.35 9.33 -12.31
N PHE A 230 -16.45 10.66 -12.33
CA PHE A 230 -16.22 11.49 -11.16
C PHE A 230 -17.14 11.15 -9.96
N PRO A 231 -18.48 11.01 -10.12
CA PRO A 231 -19.32 10.61 -8.98
C PRO A 231 -18.91 9.29 -8.34
N ILE A 232 -18.46 8.31 -9.15
CA ILE A 232 -18.01 7.02 -8.65
C ILE A 232 -16.73 7.18 -7.84
N GLU A 233 -15.72 7.85 -8.40
CA GLU A 233 -14.46 8.08 -7.71
C GLU A 233 -14.61 8.97 -6.48
N TYR A 234 -15.42 10.01 -6.58
CA TYR A 234 -15.73 10.87 -5.43
C TYR A 234 -16.41 10.10 -4.28
N HIS A 235 -17.31 9.17 -4.63
CA HIS A 235 -17.92 8.28 -3.63
C HIS A 235 -16.87 7.41 -2.94
N LEU A 236 -15.94 6.81 -3.69
CA LEU A 236 -14.85 6.00 -3.13
C LEU A 236 -13.95 6.85 -2.20
N ILE A 237 -13.56 8.04 -2.64
CA ILE A 237 -12.77 8.98 -1.83
C ILE A 237 -13.49 9.28 -0.52
N LYS A 238 -14.77 9.69 -0.58
CA LYS A 238 -15.54 10.07 0.60
C LYS A 238 -15.83 8.91 1.55
N LYS A 239 -15.90 7.70 1.05
CA LYS A 239 -16.04 6.51 1.87
C LYS A 239 -14.80 6.27 2.72
N ARG A 240 -13.62 6.58 2.21
CA ARG A 240 -12.34 6.41 2.92
C ARG A 240 -11.92 7.64 3.71
N ASP A 241 -12.08 8.83 3.13
CA ASP A 241 -11.70 10.11 3.74
C ASP A 241 -12.77 11.19 3.52
N LYS A 242 -13.51 11.45 4.57
CA LYS A 242 -14.59 12.47 4.56
C LYS A 242 -14.07 13.90 4.52
N SER A 243 -12.80 14.14 4.83
CA SER A 243 -12.18 15.48 4.85
C SER A 243 -11.90 16.03 3.45
N VAL A 244 -11.73 15.15 2.45
CA VAL A 244 -11.44 15.57 1.07
C VAL A 244 -12.57 16.41 0.50
N GLY A 245 -12.27 17.67 0.15
CA GLY A 245 -13.22 18.59 -0.45
C GLY A 245 -13.56 18.26 -1.90
N PHE A 246 -14.80 18.59 -2.31
CA PHE A 246 -15.30 18.38 -3.69
C PHE A 246 -14.36 18.98 -4.75
N GLY A 247 -13.92 20.23 -4.56
CA GLY A 247 -13.03 20.91 -5.52
C GLY A 247 -11.68 20.22 -5.69
N THR A 248 -11.10 19.66 -4.61
CA THR A 248 -9.86 18.89 -4.67
C THR A 248 -10.03 17.59 -5.45
N ALA A 249 -11.12 16.87 -5.19
CA ALA A 249 -11.43 15.63 -5.88
C ALA A 249 -11.70 15.88 -7.38
N LEU A 250 -12.45 16.92 -7.72
CA LEU A 250 -12.72 17.30 -9.11
C LEU A 250 -11.44 17.71 -9.85
N LEU A 251 -10.58 18.50 -9.21
CA LEU A 251 -9.28 18.87 -9.78
C LEU A 251 -8.39 17.64 -10.02
N LEU A 252 -8.33 16.73 -9.03
CA LEU A 252 -7.61 15.48 -9.18
C LEU A 252 -8.10 14.72 -10.40
N GLU A 253 -9.41 14.55 -10.54
CA GLU A 253 -10.04 13.82 -11.63
C GLU A 253 -9.72 14.41 -13.00
N VAL A 254 -9.66 15.74 -13.13
CA VAL A 254 -9.31 16.42 -14.38
C VAL A 254 -7.82 16.25 -14.72
N VAL A 255 -6.93 16.31 -13.73
CA VAL A 255 -5.47 16.24 -13.99
C VAL A 255 -4.95 14.81 -14.02
N TYR A 256 -5.66 13.85 -13.45
CA TYR A 256 -5.21 12.47 -13.27
C TYR A 256 -4.85 11.76 -14.58
N PRO A 257 -5.60 11.87 -15.70
CA PRO A 257 -5.24 11.22 -16.95
C PRO A 257 -3.86 11.64 -17.47
N PHE A 258 -3.56 12.94 -17.41
CA PHE A 258 -2.28 13.49 -17.88
C PHE A 258 -1.14 13.08 -16.96
N TYR A 259 -1.35 13.21 -15.66
CA TYR A 259 -0.42 12.79 -14.63
C TYR A 259 -0.07 11.30 -14.77
N MET A 260 -1.07 10.44 -14.89
CA MET A 260 -0.90 9.00 -15.05
C MET A 260 -0.07 8.66 -16.30
N LEU A 261 -0.36 9.28 -17.45
CA LEU A 261 0.39 9.08 -18.68
C LEU A 261 1.87 9.50 -18.54
N ILE A 262 2.14 10.64 -17.89
CA ILE A 262 3.50 11.08 -17.60
C ILE A 262 4.23 10.06 -16.74
N CYS A 263 3.58 9.54 -15.70
CA CYS A 263 4.16 8.53 -14.83
C CYS A 263 4.45 7.22 -15.55
N LEU A 264 3.53 6.75 -16.40
CA LEU A 264 3.73 5.53 -17.19
C LEU A 264 4.90 5.68 -18.15
N ILE A 265 4.94 6.77 -18.94
CA ILE A 265 6.03 7.05 -19.87
C ILE A 265 7.35 7.18 -19.11
N GLY A 266 7.40 8.02 -18.07
CA GLY A 266 8.59 8.21 -17.25
C GLY A 266 9.07 6.94 -16.56
N GLY A 267 8.14 6.07 -16.16
CA GLY A 267 8.44 4.76 -15.57
C GLY A 267 9.10 3.79 -16.55
N LEU A 268 8.64 3.77 -17.81
CA LEU A 268 9.22 2.91 -18.86
C LEU A 268 10.67 3.27 -19.21
N PHE A 269 11.01 4.56 -19.17
CA PHE A 269 12.37 5.03 -19.47
C PHE A 269 13.31 5.01 -18.26
N ARG A 270 12.81 4.74 -17.07
CA ARG A 270 13.62 4.68 -15.86
C ARG A 270 14.38 3.36 -15.75
N ARG A 271 15.60 3.32 -16.26
CA ARG A 271 16.49 2.15 -16.25
C ARG A 271 17.33 1.98 -14.96
N ARG A 272 17.36 2.98 -14.08
CA ARG A 272 18.13 2.94 -12.81
C ARG A 272 17.23 3.29 -11.62
N TRP A 273 17.35 2.51 -10.60
CA TRP A 273 16.61 2.59 -9.32
C TRP A 273 17.38 3.43 -8.29
#